data_8f953208f9e28e032eb5fcb26871add9
#
_entry.id   8f953208f9e28e032eb5fcb26871add9
#
_cell.length_a   1.000
_cell.length_b   1.000
_cell.length_c   1.000
_cell.angle_alpha   90.00
_cell.angle_beta   90.00
_cell.angle_gamma   90.00
#
_symmetry.space_group_name_H-M   'P 1'
#
loop_
_entity.id
_entity.type
_entity.pdbx_description
1 polymer ?
#
loop_
_entity_poly.entity_id
_entity_poly.type
_entity_poly.pdbx_seq_one_letter_code
_entity_poly.pdbx_strand_id
1 'polypeptide(L)'
;MSDPFGISAAQQDLLGEILATAGDRIDRVAVFGSRATGRYRPNSDLDLVLYGSADQAVCDRLWTLFQESPLPFSVDVVSYAAIDSPPLRAHIDAVARPLFVRTHSGLEAFDSA
;
A
#
# COMPACT_ATOMS: atom_id res chain seq x y z
N MET A 1 -8.08 -19.03 -9.43
CA MET A 1 -7.77 -18.30 -8.20
C MET A 1 -7.95 -16.82 -8.41
N SER A 2 -8.55 -16.15 -7.45
CA SER A 2 -8.68 -14.70 -7.51
C SER A 2 -7.42 -14.03 -7.01
N ASP A 3 -7.10 -12.87 -7.57
CA ASP A 3 -5.96 -12.07 -7.12
C ASP A 3 -6.24 -11.48 -5.74
N PRO A 4 -5.28 -11.52 -4.80
CA PRO A 4 -5.47 -10.87 -3.50
C PRO A 4 -5.78 -9.38 -3.68
N PHE A 5 -6.80 -8.90 -3.00
CA PHE A 5 -7.24 -7.49 -3.06
C PHE A 5 -7.63 -7.04 -4.47
N GLY A 6 -7.84 -7.97 -5.40
CA GLY A 6 -8.09 -7.64 -6.79
C GLY A 6 -6.88 -7.08 -7.52
N ILE A 7 -5.68 -7.36 -7.04
CA ILE A 7 -4.42 -6.87 -7.61
C ILE A 7 -3.72 -8.04 -8.30
N SER A 8 -3.46 -7.92 -9.61
CA SER A 8 -2.74 -8.97 -10.33
C SER A 8 -1.27 -9.02 -9.91
N ALA A 9 -0.60 -10.13 -10.23
CA ALA A 9 0.83 -10.26 -9.93
C ALA A 9 1.65 -9.16 -10.62
N ALA A 10 1.33 -8.82 -11.86
CA ALA A 10 2.01 -7.74 -12.58
C ALA A 10 1.77 -6.38 -11.93
N GLN A 11 0.54 -6.13 -11.46
CA GLN A 11 0.21 -4.90 -10.75
C GLN A 11 0.94 -4.84 -9.41
N GLN A 12 1.02 -5.95 -8.70
CA GLN A 12 1.76 -6.01 -7.44
C GLN A 12 3.24 -5.72 -7.64
N ASP A 13 3.84 -6.27 -8.70
CA ASP A 13 5.24 -6.01 -9.03
C ASP A 13 5.47 -4.52 -9.29
N LEU A 14 4.58 -3.88 -10.04
CA LEU A 14 4.67 -2.45 -10.33
C LEU A 14 4.54 -1.62 -9.06
N LEU A 15 3.58 -1.97 -8.19
CA LEU A 15 3.44 -1.30 -6.89
C LEU A 15 4.74 -1.40 -6.08
N GLY A 16 5.33 -2.58 -6.04
CA GLY A 16 6.57 -2.80 -5.32
C GLY A 16 7.73 -1.99 -5.86
N GLU A 17 7.85 -1.87 -7.19
CA GLU A 17 8.89 -1.06 -7.83
C GLU A 17 8.76 0.41 -7.44
N ILE A 18 7.54 0.95 -7.47
CA ILE A 18 7.30 2.33 -7.11
C ILE A 18 7.58 2.56 -5.62
N LEU A 19 7.07 1.68 -4.76
CA LEU A 19 7.27 1.79 -3.31
C LEU A 19 8.75 1.67 -2.94
N ALA A 20 9.51 0.87 -3.68
CA ALA A 20 10.94 0.69 -3.40
C ALA A 20 11.75 1.98 -3.61
N THR A 21 11.23 2.96 -4.35
CA THR A 21 11.90 4.24 -4.51
C THR A 21 12.03 5.03 -3.21
N ALA A 22 11.23 4.71 -2.20
CA ALA A 22 11.31 5.34 -0.89
C ALA A 22 12.46 4.77 -0.03
N GLY A 23 13.13 3.72 -0.50
CA GLY A 23 14.27 3.15 0.20
C GLY A 23 13.88 2.50 1.52
N ASP A 24 14.74 2.66 2.52
CA ASP A 24 14.57 2.04 3.83
C ASP A 24 13.58 2.77 4.74
N ARG A 25 12.88 3.77 4.23
CA ARG A 25 11.86 4.49 5.01
C ARG A 25 10.56 3.70 5.17
N ILE A 26 10.40 2.62 4.42
CA ILE A 26 9.23 1.76 4.50
C ILE A 26 9.65 0.41 5.07
N ASP A 27 9.07 0.03 6.21
CA ASP A 27 9.32 -1.27 6.82
C ASP A 27 8.32 -2.30 6.33
N ARG A 28 7.08 -1.89 6.13
CA ARG A 28 6.04 -2.75 5.57
C ARG A 28 4.92 -1.88 5.00
N VAL A 29 4.12 -2.49 4.13
CA VAL A 29 2.98 -1.84 3.49
C VAL A 29 1.77 -2.75 3.66
N ALA A 30 0.64 -2.16 4.00
CA ALA A 30 -0.61 -2.90 4.13
C ALA A 30 -1.70 -2.23 3.30
N VAL A 31 -2.70 -3.04 2.92
CA VAL A 31 -3.91 -2.57 2.23
C VAL A 31 -4.98 -2.34 3.28
N PHE A 32 -5.70 -1.22 3.20
CA PHE A 32 -6.86 -0.98 4.03
C PHE A 32 -8.01 -0.49 3.14
N GLY A 33 -9.13 -0.11 3.75
CA GLY A 33 -10.28 0.36 2.98
C GLY A 33 -11.02 -0.78 2.27
N SER A 34 -11.68 -0.45 1.15
CA SER A 34 -12.60 -1.38 0.49
C SER A 34 -11.91 -2.64 -0.03
N ARG A 35 -10.68 -2.53 -0.52
CA ARG A 35 -9.97 -3.70 -1.05
C ARG A 35 -9.54 -4.67 0.06
N ALA A 36 -9.30 -4.16 1.27
CA ALA A 36 -8.97 -5.01 2.41
C ALA A 36 -10.21 -5.75 2.93
N THR A 37 -11.38 -5.13 2.85
CA THR A 37 -12.63 -5.71 3.36
C THR A 37 -13.39 -6.54 2.32
N GLY A 38 -12.90 -6.60 1.08
CA GLY A 38 -13.53 -7.35 0.00
C GLY A 38 -14.69 -6.63 -0.69
N ARG A 39 -14.94 -5.38 -0.36
CA ARG A 39 -16.06 -4.59 -0.90
C ARG A 39 -15.58 -3.66 -2.00
N TYR A 40 -14.94 -4.21 -3.01
CA TYR A 40 -14.34 -3.41 -4.07
C TYR A 40 -14.76 -3.90 -5.45
N ARG A 41 -14.58 -3.02 -6.43
CA ARG A 41 -14.71 -3.29 -7.86
C ARG A 41 -13.33 -3.18 -8.50
N PRO A 42 -13.14 -3.66 -9.75
CA PRO A 42 -11.81 -3.60 -10.39
C PRO A 42 -11.22 -2.19 -10.48
N ASN A 43 -12.05 -1.16 -10.54
CA ASN A 43 -11.60 0.24 -10.61
C ASN A 43 -11.65 0.97 -9.28
N SER A 44 -11.92 0.27 -8.17
CA SER A 44 -11.90 0.88 -6.84
C SER A 44 -10.51 1.36 -6.49
N ASP A 45 -10.42 2.46 -5.74
CA ASP A 45 -9.15 2.97 -5.25
C ASP A 45 -8.46 1.95 -4.36
N LEU A 46 -7.13 1.91 -4.45
CA LEU A 46 -6.31 1.08 -3.57
C LEU A 46 -5.76 1.98 -2.47
N ASP A 47 -6.08 1.67 -1.22
CA ASP A 47 -5.63 2.42 -0.06
C ASP A 47 -4.47 1.68 0.60
N LEU A 48 -3.31 2.32 0.66
CA LEU A 48 -2.11 1.74 1.26
C LEU A 48 -1.67 2.53 2.49
N VAL A 49 -1.28 1.83 3.52
CA VAL A 49 -0.66 2.40 4.71
C VAL A 49 0.79 1.95 4.78
N LEU A 50 1.69 2.91 5.00
CA LEU A 50 3.12 2.68 5.12
C LEU A 50 3.51 2.69 6.60
N TYR A 51 4.24 1.67 7.02
CA TYR A 51 4.82 1.59 8.36
C TYR A 51 6.32 1.83 8.25
N GLY A 52 6.85 2.68 9.11
CA GLY A 52 8.27 3.03 9.10
C GLY A 52 8.46 4.52 9.33
N SER A 53 9.50 5.08 8.75
CA SER A 53 9.86 6.49 8.90
C SER A 53 9.43 7.37 7.73
N ALA A 54 8.63 6.84 6.79
CA ALA A 54 8.12 7.62 5.66
C ALA A 54 7.25 8.77 6.19
N ASP A 55 7.52 9.98 5.70
CA ASP A 55 6.78 11.19 6.09
C ASP A 55 5.81 11.60 4.98
N GLN A 56 5.15 12.74 5.16
CA GLN A 56 4.18 13.23 4.18
C GLN A 56 4.83 13.51 2.82
N ALA A 57 6.08 13.99 2.81
CA ALA A 57 6.80 14.27 1.56
C ALA A 57 7.01 12.99 0.76
N VAL A 58 7.32 11.87 1.43
CA VAL A 58 7.46 10.56 0.79
C VAL A 58 6.12 10.12 0.22
N CYS A 59 5.05 10.25 1.00
CA CYS A 59 3.70 9.89 0.54
C CYS A 59 3.28 10.70 -0.69
N ASP A 60 3.57 12.01 -0.70
CA ASP A 60 3.22 12.88 -1.84
C ASP A 60 3.99 12.49 -3.10
N ARG A 61 5.27 12.13 -2.96
CA ARG A 61 6.07 11.67 -4.08
C ARG A 61 5.53 10.35 -4.64
N LEU A 62 5.21 9.42 -3.76
CA LEU A 62 4.65 8.13 -4.18
C LEU A 62 3.32 8.31 -4.87
N TRP A 63 2.46 9.20 -4.34
CA TRP A 63 1.18 9.51 -4.96
C TRP A 63 1.37 9.97 -6.41
N THR A 64 2.33 10.87 -6.65
CA THR A 64 2.63 11.36 -7.99
C THR A 64 3.09 10.22 -8.90
N LEU A 65 4.00 9.37 -8.41
CA LEU A 65 4.49 8.24 -9.20
C LEU A 65 3.36 7.26 -9.55
N PHE A 66 2.45 7.01 -8.62
CA PHE A 66 1.30 6.16 -8.89
C PHE A 66 0.36 6.78 -9.93
N GLN A 67 0.15 8.11 -9.87
CA GLN A 67 -0.67 8.81 -10.87
C GLN A 67 -0.08 8.70 -12.27
N GLU A 68 1.23 8.68 -12.38
CA GLU A 68 1.93 8.56 -13.66
C GLU A 68 2.07 7.11 -14.13
N SER A 69 1.68 6.15 -13.31
CA SER A 69 1.82 4.73 -13.62
C SER A 69 0.65 4.25 -14.50
N PRO A 70 0.80 3.09 -15.19
CA PRO A 70 -0.27 2.52 -16.01
C PRO A 70 -1.31 1.74 -15.22
N LEU A 71 -1.34 1.88 -13.88
CA LEU A 71 -2.34 1.17 -13.07
C LEU A 71 -3.75 1.65 -13.41
N PRO A 72 -4.72 0.73 -13.53
CA PRO A 72 -6.10 1.08 -13.91
C PRO A 72 -6.93 1.63 -12.75
N PHE A 73 -6.34 1.85 -11.59
CA PHE A 73 -7.00 2.40 -10.41
C PHE A 73 -6.08 3.41 -9.74
N SER A 74 -6.67 4.30 -8.94
CA SER A 74 -5.91 5.27 -8.15
C SER A 74 -5.34 4.60 -6.91
N VAL A 75 -4.18 5.06 -6.47
CA VAL A 75 -3.53 4.55 -5.26
C VAL A 75 -3.36 5.71 -4.28
N ASP A 76 -3.98 5.57 -3.12
CA ASP A 76 -3.84 6.53 -2.01
C ASP A 76 -2.87 5.95 -0.99
N VAL A 77 -1.95 6.78 -0.51
CA VAL A 77 -0.88 6.35 0.38
C VAL A 77 -0.88 7.22 1.62
N VAL A 78 -0.90 6.60 2.80
CA VAL A 78 -0.76 7.31 4.08
C VAL A 78 0.37 6.69 4.88
N SER A 79 1.04 7.52 5.68
CA SER A 79 2.04 7.04 6.65
C SER A 79 1.35 6.80 7.99
N TYR A 80 1.48 5.59 8.52
CA TYR A 80 0.86 5.24 9.80
C TYR A 80 1.34 6.18 10.91
N ALA A 81 2.64 6.51 10.92
CA ALA A 81 3.22 7.38 11.93
C ALA A 81 2.70 8.82 11.86
N ALA A 82 2.20 9.26 10.70
CA ALA A 82 1.70 10.61 10.51
C ALA A 82 0.19 10.73 10.69
N ILE A 83 -0.51 9.64 10.95
CA ILE A 83 -1.96 9.68 11.13
C ILE A 83 -2.29 10.33 12.47
N ASP A 84 -3.05 11.43 12.41
CA ASP A 84 -3.51 12.14 13.59
C ASP A 84 -5.02 11.99 13.83
N SER A 85 -5.70 11.22 12.99
CA SER A 85 -7.13 10.93 13.13
C SER A 85 -7.32 9.61 13.85
N PRO A 86 -7.82 9.60 15.12
CA PRO A 86 -8.09 8.36 15.84
C PRO A 86 -9.06 7.41 15.10
N PRO A 87 -10.14 7.90 14.46
CA PRO A 87 -11.03 6.99 13.72
C PRO A 87 -10.31 6.32 12.53
N LEU A 88 -9.47 7.02 11.80
CA LEU A 88 -8.73 6.42 10.69
C LEU A 88 -7.73 5.39 11.20
N ARG A 89 -7.00 5.70 12.26
CA ARG A 89 -6.06 4.75 12.85
C ARG A 89 -6.77 3.49 13.32
N ALA A 90 -7.91 3.63 13.99
CA ALA A 90 -8.70 2.51 14.47
C ALA A 90 -9.19 1.64 13.30
N HIS A 91 -9.63 2.26 12.20
CA HIS A 91 -10.05 1.53 11.00
C HIS A 91 -8.89 0.73 10.43
N ILE A 92 -7.73 1.36 10.26
CA ILE A 92 -6.54 0.69 9.74
C ILE A 92 -6.14 -0.48 10.65
N ASP A 93 -6.09 -0.26 11.96
CA ASP A 93 -5.72 -1.31 12.91
C ASP A 93 -6.67 -2.51 12.83
N ALA A 94 -7.94 -2.27 12.52
CA ALA A 94 -8.94 -3.33 12.44
C ALA A 94 -8.91 -4.10 11.12
N VAL A 95 -8.61 -3.45 9.99
CA VAL A 95 -8.84 -4.06 8.67
C VAL A 95 -7.58 -4.22 7.83
N ALA A 96 -6.46 -3.58 8.17
CA ALA A 96 -5.27 -3.60 7.34
C ALA A 96 -4.73 -5.00 7.14
N ARG A 97 -4.36 -5.32 5.89
CA ARG A 97 -3.81 -6.60 5.50
C ARG A 97 -2.44 -6.40 4.86
N PRO A 98 -1.42 -7.19 5.24
CA PRO A 98 -0.08 -6.99 4.71
C PRO A 98 0.00 -7.22 3.21
N LEU A 99 0.77 -6.37 2.52
CA LEU A 99 1.01 -6.47 1.09
C LEU A 99 2.51 -6.62 0.80
N PHE A 100 3.36 -5.84 1.45
CA PHE A 100 4.81 -5.92 1.34
C PHE A 100 5.44 -5.87 2.71
N VAL A 101 6.61 -6.51 2.83
CA VAL A 101 7.41 -6.49 4.05
C VAL A 101 8.87 -6.30 3.66
N ARG A 102 9.60 -5.54 4.48
CA ARG A 102 11.03 -5.34 4.25
C ARG A 102 11.81 -6.53 4.77
N THR A 103 12.70 -7.01 3.90
CA THR A 103 13.68 -8.03 4.24
C THR A 103 15.07 -7.44 4.00
N HIS A 104 16.12 -8.21 4.27
CA HIS A 104 17.47 -7.76 3.94
C HIS A 104 17.70 -7.63 2.43
N SER A 105 16.82 -8.18 1.61
CA SER A 105 16.86 -8.06 0.15
C SER A 105 16.07 -6.87 -0.38
N GLY A 106 15.38 -6.14 0.49
CA GLY A 106 14.55 -5.00 0.13
C GLY A 106 13.09 -5.23 0.47
N LEU A 107 12.21 -4.51 -0.21
CA LEU A 107 10.78 -4.62 0.00
C LEU A 107 10.23 -5.76 -0.86
N GLU A 108 9.69 -6.79 -0.21
CA GLU A 108 9.21 -7.99 -0.90
C GLU A 108 7.72 -8.19 -0.66
N ALA A 109 7.05 -8.83 -1.63
CA ALA A 109 5.65 -9.17 -1.51
C ALA A 109 5.44 -10.09 -0.31
N PHE A 110 4.44 -9.77 0.51
CA PHE A 110 4.09 -10.59 1.65
C PHE A 110 3.36 -11.84 1.16
N ASP A 111 3.87 -13.00 1.56
CA ASP A 111 3.26 -14.29 1.24
C ASP A 111 2.69 -14.87 2.52
N SER A 112 1.36 -14.98 2.58
CA SER A 112 0.64 -15.50 3.75
C SER A 112 0.29 -16.98 3.62
N ALA A 113 0.76 -17.62 2.57
CA ALA A 113 0.47 -19.03 2.32
C ALA A 113 1.03 -19.97 3.36
#